data_066ee84e5aeecc5229b3c458ff174b6d
#
_entry.id   066ee84e5aeecc5229b3c458ff174b6d
#
_cell.length_a   1.000
_cell.length_b   1.000
_cell.length_c   1.000
_cell.angle_alpha   90.00
_cell.angle_beta   90.00
_cell.angle_gamma   90.00
#
_symmetry.space_group_name_H-M   'P 1'
#
loop_
_entity.id
_entity.type
_entity.pdbx_description
1 polymer ?
#
loop_
_entity_poly.entity_id
_entity_poly.type
_entity_poly.pdbx_seq_one_letter_code
_entity_poly.pdbx_strand_id
1 'polypeptide(L)'
;MLFFKFLHIIFFVSWMSGLLYLPRLFVYHSISFDEISYNRFLLMEKKLIIYIIIPSFFLTIFSGFSLLYYFWFLYKNFFWIYIKIFFVFLLFLFNFFCFFLFFKFKNKINLYKNKFYRIFNEFPFILFIIIVFLVIFKPF
;
A
#
# COMPACT_ATOMS: atom_id res chain seq x y z
N MET A 1 16.66 -8.61 -17.15
CA MET A 1 15.19 -8.75 -16.99
C MET A 1 14.79 -9.47 -15.72
N LEU A 2 15.37 -10.63 -15.45
CA LEU A 2 15.08 -11.31 -14.18
C LEU A 2 15.46 -10.50 -12.97
N PHE A 3 16.54 -9.71 -13.06
CA PHE A 3 16.96 -8.83 -11.97
C PHE A 3 15.92 -7.75 -11.68
N PHE A 4 15.33 -7.13 -12.70
CA PHE A 4 14.29 -6.12 -12.50
C PHE A 4 13.00 -6.72 -11.92
N LYS A 5 12.65 -7.95 -12.34
CA LYS A 5 11.50 -8.67 -11.73
C LYS A 5 11.76 -8.94 -10.25
N PHE A 6 12.98 -9.38 -9.92
CA PHE A 6 13.38 -9.64 -8.54
C PHE A 6 13.26 -8.38 -7.69
N LEU A 7 13.79 -7.25 -8.17
CA LEU A 7 13.70 -5.98 -7.46
C LEU A 7 12.26 -5.49 -7.31
N HIS A 8 11.48 -5.63 -8.38
CA HIS A 8 10.08 -5.20 -8.37
C HIS A 8 9.28 -5.98 -7.31
N ILE A 9 9.47 -7.28 -7.21
CA ILE A 9 8.79 -8.11 -6.22
C ILE A 9 9.19 -7.70 -4.81
N ILE A 10 10.47 -7.49 -4.55
CA ILE A 10 10.96 -7.08 -3.23
C ILE A 10 10.36 -5.73 -2.83
N PHE A 11 10.41 -4.75 -3.72
CA PHE A 11 9.88 -3.42 -3.44
C PHE A 11 8.37 -3.43 -3.26
N PHE A 12 7.67 -4.22 -4.07
CA PHE A 12 6.22 -4.36 -3.95
C PHE A 12 5.83 -4.99 -2.61
N VAL A 13 6.53 -6.05 -2.19
CA VAL A 13 6.27 -6.70 -0.91
C VAL A 13 6.56 -5.74 0.24
N SER A 14 7.63 -4.97 0.18
CA SER A 14 7.97 -3.98 1.20
C SER A 14 6.88 -2.91 1.30
N TRP A 15 6.41 -2.40 0.16
CA TRP A 15 5.34 -1.41 0.11
C TRP A 15 4.05 -1.99 0.69
N MET A 16 3.70 -3.21 0.30
CA MET A 16 2.49 -3.88 0.79
C MET A 16 2.58 -4.16 2.29
N SER A 17 3.75 -4.53 2.81
CA SER A 17 3.88 -4.75 4.25
C SER A 17 3.62 -3.47 5.04
N GLY A 18 4.11 -2.33 4.53
CA GLY A 18 3.81 -1.03 5.12
C GLY A 18 2.33 -0.69 5.06
N LEU A 19 1.70 -0.87 3.90
CA LEU A 19 0.28 -0.58 3.72
C LEU A 19 -0.63 -1.52 4.52
N LEU A 20 -0.19 -2.75 4.78
CA LEU A 20 -0.95 -3.68 5.62
C LEU A 20 -0.81 -3.35 7.10
N TYR A 21 0.34 -2.81 7.50
CA TYR A 21 0.60 -2.52 8.91
C TYR A 21 0.05 -1.17 9.35
N LEU A 22 0.10 -0.16 8.49
CA LEU A 22 -0.31 1.20 8.84
C LEU A 22 -1.77 1.31 9.28
N PRO A 23 -2.76 0.72 8.58
CA PRO A 23 -4.14 0.76 9.08
C PRO A 23 -4.32 0.07 10.43
N ARG A 24 -3.54 -0.97 10.71
CA ARG A 24 -3.57 -1.63 12.02
C ARG A 24 -3.13 -0.68 13.13
N LEU A 25 -2.11 0.14 12.87
CA LEU A 25 -1.70 1.19 13.80
C LEU A 25 -2.82 2.21 14.01
N PHE A 26 -3.56 2.55 12.95
CA PHE A 26 -4.70 3.46 13.06
C PHE A 26 -5.79 2.87 13.96
N VAL A 27 -6.03 1.54 13.89
CA VAL A 27 -6.99 0.88 14.76
C VAL A 27 -6.65 1.12 16.23
N TYR A 28 -5.40 0.87 16.60
CA TYR A 28 -4.95 1.07 17.99
C TYR A 28 -4.88 2.55 18.35
N HIS A 29 -4.48 3.41 17.41
CA HIS A 29 -4.40 4.84 17.64
C HIS A 29 -5.77 5.44 17.95
N SER A 30 -6.82 4.97 17.27
CA SER A 30 -8.18 5.48 17.44
C SER A 30 -8.77 5.22 18.81
N ILE A 31 -8.26 4.21 19.55
CA ILE A 31 -8.71 3.88 20.90
C ILE A 31 -7.72 4.31 21.98
N SER A 32 -6.66 5.02 21.63
CA SER A 32 -5.69 5.54 22.59
C SER A 32 -6.16 6.87 23.13
N PHE A 33 -6.35 6.94 24.46
CA PHE A 33 -6.84 8.14 25.13
C PHE A 33 -5.78 8.89 25.90
N ASP A 34 -4.69 8.21 26.33
CA ASP A 34 -3.60 8.85 27.03
C ASP A 34 -2.61 9.47 26.03
N GLU A 35 -2.00 10.59 26.43
CA GLU A 35 -1.11 11.35 25.56
C GLU A 35 0.14 10.57 25.18
N ILE A 36 0.67 9.79 26.11
CA ILE A 36 1.90 9.02 25.88
C ILE A 36 1.67 7.96 24.79
N SER A 37 0.60 7.18 24.88
CA SER A 37 0.28 6.15 23.88
C SER A 37 -0.06 6.78 22.53
N TYR A 38 -0.80 7.89 22.54
CA TYR A 38 -1.17 8.59 21.31
C TYR A 38 0.08 9.03 20.55
N ASN A 39 1.03 9.62 21.24
CA ASN A 39 2.27 10.12 20.65
C ASN A 39 3.17 8.96 20.18
N ARG A 40 3.16 7.82 20.87
CA ARG A 40 3.89 6.63 20.43
C ARG A 40 3.36 6.11 19.11
N PHE A 41 2.05 5.97 18.97
CA PHE A 41 1.46 5.51 17.71
C PHE A 41 1.73 6.50 16.58
N LEU A 42 1.68 7.79 16.87
CA LEU A 42 2.02 8.82 15.88
C LEU A 42 3.47 8.67 15.39
N LEU A 43 4.40 8.43 16.31
CA LEU A 43 5.81 8.22 15.96
C LEU A 43 6.00 6.95 15.13
N MET A 44 5.34 5.83 15.52
CA MET A 44 5.41 4.57 14.78
C MET A 44 4.89 4.73 13.36
N GLU A 45 3.75 5.40 13.20
CA GLU A 45 3.15 5.68 11.90
C GLU A 45 4.08 6.54 11.04
N LYS A 46 4.64 7.59 11.61
CA LYS A 46 5.56 8.48 10.91
C LYS A 46 6.79 7.75 10.41
N LYS A 47 7.41 6.93 11.26
CA LYS A 47 8.60 6.17 10.89
C LYS A 47 8.28 5.14 9.80
N LEU A 48 7.14 4.46 9.92
CA LEU A 48 6.72 3.50 8.92
C LEU A 48 6.53 4.17 7.56
N ILE A 49 5.88 5.32 7.53
CA ILE A 49 5.66 6.08 6.30
C ILE A 49 6.99 6.51 5.69
N ILE A 50 7.86 7.15 6.47
CA ILE A 50 9.09 7.75 5.95
C ILE A 50 10.11 6.70 5.52
N TYR A 51 10.28 5.63 6.31
CA TYR A 51 11.38 4.69 6.10
C TYR A 51 11.01 3.48 5.27
N ILE A 52 9.73 3.12 5.21
CA ILE A 52 9.28 1.92 4.50
C ILE A 52 8.36 2.26 3.34
N ILE A 53 7.26 2.97 3.60
CA ILE A 53 6.21 3.17 2.60
C ILE A 53 6.68 4.07 1.47
N ILE A 54 7.20 5.25 1.77
CA ILE A 54 7.61 6.21 0.73
C ILE A 54 8.75 5.67 -0.14
N PRO A 55 9.86 5.15 0.43
CA PRO A 55 10.92 4.60 -0.41
C PRO A 55 10.45 3.41 -1.25
N SER A 56 9.71 2.48 -0.64
CA SER A 56 9.19 1.30 -1.35
C SER A 56 8.22 1.68 -2.46
N PHE A 57 7.38 2.69 -2.21
CA PHE A 57 6.42 3.19 -3.19
C PHE A 57 7.13 3.66 -4.45
N PHE A 58 8.14 4.53 -4.31
CA PHE A 58 8.87 5.06 -5.46
C PHE A 58 9.65 3.97 -6.18
N LEU A 59 10.27 3.07 -5.44
CA LEU A 59 11.04 1.98 -6.05
C LEU A 59 10.13 0.98 -6.76
N THR A 60 8.96 0.71 -6.22
CA THR A 60 7.97 -0.17 -6.85
C THR A 60 7.50 0.43 -8.18
N ILE A 61 7.18 1.73 -8.19
CA ILE A 61 6.74 2.41 -9.40
C ILE A 61 7.83 2.39 -10.46
N PHE A 62 9.05 2.74 -10.07
CA PHE A 62 10.18 2.78 -11.00
C PHE A 62 10.43 1.41 -11.65
N SER A 63 10.51 0.37 -10.84
CA SER A 63 10.74 -0.98 -11.34
C SER A 63 9.55 -1.49 -12.15
N GLY A 64 8.32 -1.16 -11.73
CA GLY A 64 7.11 -1.53 -12.45
C GLY A 64 7.03 -0.90 -13.84
N PHE A 65 7.32 0.40 -13.94
CA PHE A 65 7.36 1.08 -15.24
C PHE A 65 8.46 0.55 -16.13
N SER A 66 9.63 0.22 -15.57
CA SER A 66 10.72 -0.38 -16.34
C SER A 66 10.31 -1.71 -16.93
N LEU A 67 9.66 -2.58 -16.15
CA LEU A 67 9.17 -3.85 -16.64
C LEU A 67 8.05 -3.68 -17.66
N LEU A 68 7.13 -2.75 -17.43
CA LEU A 68 6.04 -2.49 -18.37
C LEU A 68 6.56 -2.00 -19.71
N TYR A 69 7.52 -1.08 -19.70
CA TYR A 69 8.15 -0.60 -20.92
C TYR A 69 8.81 -1.73 -21.71
N TYR A 70 9.54 -2.60 -21.01
CA TYR A 70 10.27 -3.70 -21.64
C TYR A 70 9.35 -4.75 -22.25
N PHE A 71 8.25 -5.08 -21.56
CA PHE A 71 7.34 -6.14 -21.96
C PHE A 71 6.03 -5.62 -22.58
N TRP A 72 5.96 -4.32 -22.89
CA TRP A 72 4.72 -3.72 -23.38
C TRP A 72 4.20 -4.40 -24.64
N PHE A 73 5.09 -4.68 -25.61
CA PHE A 73 4.69 -5.31 -26.85
C PHE A 73 4.16 -6.73 -26.64
N LEU A 74 4.63 -7.42 -25.61
CA LEU A 74 4.12 -8.74 -25.27
C LEU A 74 2.77 -8.67 -24.56
N TYR A 75 2.56 -7.68 -23.70
CA TYR A 75 1.43 -7.66 -22.77
C TYR A 75 0.29 -6.72 -23.20
N LYS A 76 0.52 -5.82 -24.14
CA LYS A 76 -0.47 -4.80 -24.51
C LYS A 76 -1.79 -5.37 -25.01
N ASN A 77 -1.78 -6.57 -25.56
CA ASN A 77 -2.98 -7.23 -26.09
C ASN A 77 -3.68 -8.13 -25.07
N PHE A 78 -3.11 -8.27 -23.87
CA PHE A 78 -3.69 -9.11 -22.81
C PHE A 78 -4.48 -8.24 -21.85
N PHE A 79 -5.69 -8.72 -21.53
CA PHE A 79 -6.60 -7.95 -20.68
C PHE A 79 -6.16 -7.93 -19.23
N TRP A 80 -5.45 -8.97 -18.75
CA TRP A 80 -5.04 -9.06 -17.34
C TRP A 80 -4.13 -7.92 -16.91
N ILE A 81 -3.28 -7.42 -17.81
CA ILE A 81 -2.36 -6.33 -17.44
C ILE A 81 -3.12 -5.02 -17.15
N TYR A 82 -4.20 -4.76 -17.89
CA TYR A 82 -5.02 -3.58 -17.66
C TYR A 82 -5.77 -3.67 -16.35
N ILE A 83 -6.30 -4.85 -16.00
CA ILE A 83 -6.96 -5.08 -14.72
C ILE A 83 -5.95 -4.92 -13.58
N LYS A 84 -4.73 -5.45 -13.71
CA LYS A 84 -3.68 -5.29 -12.71
C LYS A 84 -3.36 -3.81 -12.49
N ILE A 85 -3.21 -3.04 -13.57
CA ILE A 85 -2.93 -1.61 -13.48
C ILE A 85 -4.06 -0.88 -12.74
N PHE A 86 -5.30 -1.26 -13.01
CA PHE A 86 -6.46 -0.69 -12.31
C PHE A 86 -6.37 -0.93 -10.79
N PHE A 87 -6.06 -2.17 -10.37
CA PHE A 87 -5.97 -2.48 -8.95
C PHE A 87 -4.75 -1.83 -8.30
N VAL A 88 -3.65 -1.66 -9.02
CA VAL A 88 -2.50 -0.91 -8.52
C VAL A 88 -2.87 0.56 -8.32
N PHE A 89 -3.67 1.13 -9.22
CA PHE A 89 -4.17 2.49 -9.06
C PHE A 89 -5.04 2.61 -7.79
N LEU A 90 -5.87 1.61 -7.50
CA LEU A 90 -6.63 1.59 -6.25
C LEU A 90 -5.71 1.57 -5.02
N LEU A 91 -4.59 0.85 -5.10
CA LEU A 91 -3.58 0.87 -4.03
C LEU A 91 -2.95 2.26 -3.87
N PHE A 92 -2.71 2.97 -4.97
CA PHE A 92 -2.23 4.36 -4.89
C PHE A 92 -3.21 5.24 -4.14
N LEU A 93 -4.49 5.15 -4.47
CA LEU A 93 -5.52 5.91 -3.77
C LEU A 93 -5.57 5.55 -2.29
N PHE A 94 -5.48 4.27 -1.98
CA PHE A 94 -5.42 3.81 -0.59
C PHE A 94 -4.20 4.39 0.13
N ASN A 95 -3.04 4.39 -0.51
CA ASN A 95 -1.80 4.92 0.04
C ASN A 95 -1.95 6.40 0.41
N PHE A 96 -2.50 7.20 -0.49
CA PHE A 96 -2.70 8.62 -0.24
C PHE A 96 -3.77 8.85 0.83
N PHE A 97 -4.80 8.01 0.87
CA PHE A 97 -5.82 8.10 1.92
C PHE A 97 -5.22 7.78 3.29
N CYS A 98 -4.29 6.82 3.37
CA CYS A 98 -3.56 6.54 4.61
C CYS A 98 -2.75 7.74 5.07
N PHE A 99 -2.10 8.45 4.14
CA PHE A 99 -1.37 9.67 4.48
C PHE A 99 -2.32 10.75 5.00
N PHE A 100 -3.48 10.88 4.39
CA PHE A 100 -4.51 11.81 4.86
C PHE A 100 -4.93 11.49 6.29
N LEU A 101 -5.17 10.23 6.59
CA LEU A 101 -5.55 9.79 7.94
C LEU A 101 -4.42 10.05 8.94
N PHE A 102 -3.17 9.83 8.53
CA PHE A 102 -2.02 10.14 9.37
C PHE A 102 -1.98 11.61 9.76
N PHE A 103 -2.19 12.51 8.80
CA PHE A 103 -2.22 13.94 9.09
C PHE A 103 -3.37 14.30 10.01
N LYS A 104 -4.51 13.64 9.90
CA LYS A 104 -5.63 13.84 10.82
C LYS A 104 -5.27 13.43 12.24
N PHE A 105 -4.61 12.29 12.41
CA PHE A 105 -4.13 11.87 13.73
C PHE A 105 -3.07 12.83 14.27
N LYS A 106 -2.18 13.32 13.42
CA LYS A 106 -1.16 14.28 13.82
C LYS A 106 -1.77 15.55 14.38
N ASN A 107 -2.89 15.99 13.83
CA ASN A 107 -3.62 17.18 14.28
C ASN A 107 -4.63 16.86 15.37
N LYS A 108 -4.61 15.64 15.92
CA LYS A 108 -5.52 15.17 16.96
C LYS A 108 -6.99 15.22 16.55
N ILE A 109 -7.27 15.03 15.25
CA ILE A 109 -8.61 14.98 14.69
C ILE A 109 -8.89 13.53 14.32
N ASN A 110 -9.81 12.87 15.06
CA ASN A 110 -10.25 11.51 14.72
C ASN A 110 -11.64 11.60 14.10
N LEU A 111 -11.70 11.36 12.78
CA LEU A 111 -12.95 11.50 12.02
C LEU A 111 -13.79 10.23 12.04
N TYR A 112 -13.19 9.07 12.33
CA TYR A 112 -13.85 7.79 12.15
C TYR A 112 -13.83 6.94 13.41
N LYS A 113 -14.81 6.02 13.52
CA LYS A 113 -14.88 5.07 14.63
C LYS A 113 -13.87 3.95 14.44
N ASN A 114 -13.52 3.28 15.55
CA ASN A 114 -12.60 2.14 15.54
C ASN A 114 -13.02 1.07 14.54
N LYS A 115 -14.33 0.81 14.42
CA LYS A 115 -14.86 -0.18 13.48
C LYS A 115 -14.48 0.14 12.03
N PHE A 116 -14.47 1.42 11.65
CA PHE A 116 -14.06 1.85 10.31
C PHE A 116 -12.61 1.43 10.04
N TYR A 117 -11.72 1.68 10.99
CA TYR A 117 -10.30 1.35 10.81
C TYR A 117 -10.06 -0.15 10.73
N ARG A 118 -10.85 -0.95 11.45
CA ARG A 118 -10.76 -2.41 11.38
C ARG A 118 -11.14 -2.94 10.01
N ILE A 119 -12.22 -2.42 9.42
CA ILE A 119 -12.65 -2.80 8.08
C ILE A 119 -11.64 -2.28 7.04
N PHE A 120 -11.19 -1.05 7.20
CA PHE A 120 -10.21 -0.41 6.35
C PHE A 120 -8.88 -1.18 6.29
N ASN A 121 -8.50 -1.82 7.40
CA ASN A 121 -7.28 -2.62 7.48
C ASN A 121 -7.29 -3.83 6.53
N GLU A 122 -8.46 -4.38 6.20
CA GLU A 122 -8.55 -5.56 5.35
C GLU A 122 -8.53 -5.23 3.85
N PHE A 123 -8.79 -3.98 3.49
CA PHE A 123 -8.90 -3.56 2.09
C PHE A 123 -7.62 -3.81 1.29
N PRO A 124 -6.42 -3.40 1.75
CA PRO A 124 -5.19 -3.62 0.99
C PRO A 124 -4.83 -5.10 0.85
N PHE A 125 -5.21 -5.94 1.82
CA PHE A 125 -4.96 -7.37 1.74
C PHE A 125 -5.76 -8.00 0.60
N ILE A 126 -7.01 -7.61 0.44
CA ILE A 126 -7.86 -8.08 -0.66
C ILE A 126 -7.25 -7.66 -2.01
N LEU A 127 -6.83 -6.40 -2.13
CA LEU A 127 -6.19 -5.92 -3.35
C LEU A 127 -4.89 -6.67 -3.65
N PHE A 128 -4.12 -6.97 -2.62
CA PHE A 128 -2.88 -7.73 -2.76
C PHE A 128 -3.14 -9.12 -3.32
N ILE A 129 -4.14 -9.83 -2.79
CA ILE A 129 -4.51 -11.16 -3.27
C ILE A 129 -4.90 -11.10 -4.75
N ILE A 130 -5.72 -10.12 -5.14
CA ILE A 130 -6.18 -9.98 -6.52
C ILE A 130 -5.00 -9.70 -7.46
N ILE A 131 -4.09 -8.81 -7.08
CA ILE A 131 -2.94 -8.46 -7.90
C ILE A 131 -2.02 -9.67 -8.11
N VAL A 132 -1.74 -10.41 -7.03
CA VAL A 132 -0.88 -11.61 -7.12
C VAL A 132 -1.54 -12.68 -7.98
N PHE A 133 -2.85 -12.88 -7.84
CA PHE A 133 -3.60 -13.81 -8.68
C PHE A 133 -3.46 -13.45 -10.16
N LEU A 134 -3.65 -12.19 -10.52
CA LEU A 134 -3.56 -11.74 -11.91
C LEU A 134 -2.16 -11.94 -12.49
N VAL A 135 -1.13 -11.73 -11.69
CA VAL A 135 0.25 -11.86 -12.16
C VAL A 135 0.62 -13.32 -12.38
N ILE A 136 0.18 -14.21 -11.48
CA ILE A 136 0.59 -15.62 -11.53
C ILE A 136 -0.25 -16.38 -12.57
N PHE A 137 -1.58 -16.22 -12.54
CA PHE A 137 -2.46 -17.01 -13.41
C PHE A 137 -2.69 -16.39 -14.78
N LYS A 138 -2.56 -15.07 -14.91
CA LYS A 138 -2.75 -14.34 -16.19
C LYS A 138 -4.00 -14.81 -16.94
N PRO A 139 -5.20 -14.71 -16.32
CA PRO A 139 -6.39 -15.41 -16.82
C PRO A 139 -6.95 -14.88 -18.13
N PHE A 140 -6.53 -13.69 -18.59
CA PHE A 140 -7.08 -13.09 -19.83
C PHE A 140 -6.02 -12.83 -20.87
#